data_88217705ed243834a160efe2e7a770a6
#
_entry.id   88217705ed243834a160efe2e7a770a6
#
_cell.length_a   1.000
_cell.length_b   1.000
_cell.length_c   1.000
_cell.angle_alpha   90.00
_cell.angle_beta   90.00
_cell.angle_gamma   90.00
#
_symmetry.space_group_name_H-M   'P 1'
#
loop_
_entity.id
_entity.type
_entity.pdbx_description
1 polymer ?
#
loop_
_entity_poly.entity_id
_entity_poly.type
_entity_poly.pdbx_seq_one_letter_code
_entity_poly.pdbx_strand_id
1 'polypeptide(L)'
;SRNEKRYQDVQDILAQGIHVITTLNIQHLESLYDIVERASGVKVHERIPDAVLADADQIVNVDLTTEDLGERLKEGKIYPLERIETALANFFKKSNLEQLRELTLRELASQIDLRYRDDLEEEVAATPDQVMVCLSSKGPNSEKLLRYASRLAGRLNRNWYAVYVQTPSESPTAIDARTQRLLAGTLTIAKQLGAIVF
;
A
#
# COMPACT_ATOMS: atom_id res chain seq x y z
N SER A 1 9.37 2.82 -21.08
CA SER A 1 8.85 1.64 -20.36
C SER A 1 7.78 0.98 -21.20
N ARG A 2 7.71 -0.34 -21.19
CA ARG A 2 6.65 -1.12 -21.88
C ARG A 2 5.37 -1.09 -21.06
N ASN A 3 5.50 -1.00 -19.73
CA ASN A 3 4.40 -0.99 -18.77
C ASN A 3 4.05 0.45 -18.34
N GLU A 4 2.82 0.65 -17.87
CA GLU A 4 2.37 1.93 -17.33
C GLU A 4 3.02 2.26 -15.98
N LYS A 5 3.36 1.23 -15.21
CA LYS A 5 3.91 1.36 -13.86
C LYS A 5 5.28 0.69 -13.75
N ARG A 6 6.22 1.34 -13.08
CA ARG A 6 7.58 0.82 -12.90
C ARG A 6 7.66 -0.51 -12.17
N TYR A 7 6.79 -0.76 -11.20
CA TYR A 7 6.78 -2.04 -10.49
C TYR A 7 6.45 -3.22 -11.42
N GLN A 8 5.67 -3.01 -12.47
CA GLN A 8 5.37 -4.03 -13.48
C GLN A 8 6.62 -4.37 -14.30
N ASP A 9 7.46 -3.37 -14.63
CA ASP A 9 8.74 -3.62 -15.28
C ASP A 9 9.67 -4.46 -14.39
N VAL A 10 9.68 -4.20 -13.08
CA VAL A 10 10.44 -4.99 -12.10
C VAL A 10 9.92 -6.44 -12.06
N GLN A 11 8.61 -6.64 -12.03
CA GLN A 11 8.01 -7.98 -12.05
C GLN A 11 8.35 -8.74 -13.34
N ASP A 12 8.32 -8.08 -14.50
CA ASP A 12 8.70 -8.67 -15.79
C ASP A 12 10.18 -9.13 -15.79
N ILE A 13 11.07 -8.35 -15.18
CA ILE A 13 12.50 -8.68 -15.07
C ILE A 13 12.71 -9.87 -14.13
N LEU A 14 12.03 -9.87 -12.98
CA LEU A 14 12.08 -10.97 -12.00
C LEU A 14 11.55 -12.27 -12.62
N ALA A 15 10.48 -12.21 -13.41
CA ALA A 15 9.93 -13.36 -14.12
C ALA A 15 10.91 -14.00 -15.12
N GLN A 16 11.95 -13.27 -15.56
CA GLN A 16 13.03 -13.80 -16.38
C GLN A 16 14.18 -14.40 -15.55
N GLY A 17 14.04 -14.52 -14.22
CA GLY A 17 15.07 -15.03 -13.33
C GLY A 17 16.23 -14.04 -13.07
N ILE A 18 16.02 -12.76 -13.33
CA ILE A 18 17.02 -11.70 -13.14
C ILE A 18 16.81 -11.06 -11.78
N HIS A 19 17.86 -11.00 -10.95
CA HIS A 19 17.80 -10.31 -9.66
C HIS A 19 17.70 -8.81 -9.83
N VAL A 20 16.84 -8.19 -9.03
CA VAL A 20 16.59 -6.75 -9.07
C VAL A 20 16.83 -6.14 -7.70
N ILE A 21 17.58 -5.03 -7.66
CA ILE A 21 17.67 -4.14 -6.50
C ILE A 21 16.96 -2.84 -6.87
N THR A 22 15.95 -2.48 -6.10
CA THR A 22 15.16 -1.29 -6.33
C THR A 22 14.98 -0.49 -5.05
N THR A 23 14.62 0.78 -5.19
CA THR A 23 14.26 1.66 -4.08
C THR A 23 12.77 1.97 -4.11
N LEU A 24 12.16 1.98 -2.95
CA LEU A 24 10.75 2.27 -2.75
C LEU A 24 10.61 3.35 -1.67
N ASN A 25 9.77 4.34 -1.91
CA ASN A 25 9.36 5.27 -0.87
C ASN A 25 8.03 4.80 -0.28
N ILE A 26 7.93 4.73 1.03
CA ILE A 26 6.78 4.19 1.76
C ILE A 26 5.45 4.88 1.40
N GLN A 27 5.48 6.17 1.06
CA GLN A 27 4.29 6.92 0.69
C GLN A 27 3.58 6.41 -0.58
N HIS A 28 4.24 5.57 -1.37
CA HIS A 28 3.67 5.00 -2.58
C HIS A 28 2.89 3.70 -2.34
N LEU A 29 2.94 3.11 -1.15
CA LEU A 29 2.18 1.90 -0.84
C LEU A 29 0.68 2.18 -0.81
N GLU A 30 -0.10 1.31 -1.45
CA GLU A 30 -1.56 1.48 -1.59
C GLU A 30 -2.26 1.51 -0.24
N SER A 31 -1.85 0.68 0.74
CA SER A 31 -2.42 0.67 2.09
C SER A 31 -2.19 1.95 2.87
N LEU A 32 -1.12 2.70 2.57
CA LEU A 32 -0.71 3.88 3.33
C LEU A 32 -1.15 5.19 2.68
N TYR A 33 -1.71 5.14 1.47
CA TYR A 33 -2.07 6.32 0.68
C TYR A 33 -2.89 7.36 1.46
N ASP A 34 -4.00 6.95 2.07
CA ASP A 34 -4.91 7.84 2.78
C ASP A 34 -4.33 8.37 4.10
N ILE A 35 -3.38 7.66 4.71
CA ILE A 35 -2.67 8.12 5.91
C ILE A 35 -1.66 9.19 5.52
N VAL A 36 -0.88 8.94 4.47
CA VAL A 36 0.12 9.89 3.96
C VAL A 36 -0.55 11.18 3.46
N GLU A 37 -1.65 11.08 2.71
CA GLU A 37 -2.39 12.25 2.24
C GLU A 37 -2.90 13.11 3.41
N ARG A 38 -3.44 12.49 4.46
CA ARG A 38 -3.90 13.20 5.67
C ARG A 38 -2.76 13.83 6.45
N ALA A 39 -1.63 13.14 6.57
CA ALA A 39 -0.49 13.59 7.35
C ALA A 39 0.26 14.75 6.67
N SER A 40 0.49 14.63 5.36
CA SER A 40 1.32 15.57 4.59
C SER A 40 0.51 16.67 3.89
N GLY A 41 -0.81 16.46 3.70
CA GLY A 41 -1.63 17.29 2.83
C GLY A 41 -1.29 17.17 1.34
N VAL A 42 -0.40 16.25 0.97
CA VAL A 42 0.06 16.05 -0.40
C VAL A 42 -0.53 14.79 -0.97
N LYS A 43 -1.16 14.91 -2.13
CA LYS A 43 -1.73 13.78 -2.86
C LYS A 43 -0.63 13.03 -3.61
N VAL A 44 -0.46 11.75 -3.29
CA VAL A 44 0.47 10.86 -3.99
C VAL A 44 -0.23 10.26 -5.21
N HIS A 45 0.29 10.50 -6.40
CA HIS A 45 -0.34 10.03 -7.65
C HIS A 45 0.11 8.62 -8.04
N GLU A 46 1.38 8.29 -7.81
CA GLU A 46 1.92 6.97 -8.11
C GLU A 46 1.70 6.04 -6.92
N ARG A 47 1.09 4.89 -7.16
CA ARG A 47 0.79 3.89 -6.14
C ARG A 47 1.38 2.55 -6.53
N ILE A 48 1.83 1.81 -5.55
CA ILE A 48 2.45 0.50 -5.67
C ILE A 48 1.66 -0.47 -4.81
N PRO A 49 1.27 -1.63 -5.34
CA PRO A 49 0.61 -2.67 -4.55
C PRO A 49 1.49 -3.14 -3.39
N ASP A 50 0.89 -3.38 -2.23
CA ASP A 50 1.60 -3.87 -1.02
C ASP A 50 2.25 -5.24 -1.27
N ALA A 51 1.70 -6.06 -2.16
CA ALA A 51 2.28 -7.33 -2.57
C ALA A 51 3.73 -7.20 -3.09
N VAL A 52 4.08 -6.08 -3.73
CA VAL A 52 5.45 -5.84 -4.22
C VAL A 52 6.47 -5.84 -3.07
N LEU A 53 6.06 -5.38 -1.89
CA LEU A 53 6.90 -5.40 -0.70
C LEU A 53 6.94 -6.80 -0.06
N ALA A 54 5.82 -7.51 -0.06
CA ALA A 54 5.71 -8.87 0.44
C ALA A 54 6.55 -9.87 -0.41
N ASP A 55 6.56 -9.69 -1.73
CA ASP A 55 7.30 -10.53 -2.69
C ASP A 55 8.83 -10.30 -2.65
N ALA A 56 9.32 -9.26 -1.98
CA ALA A 56 10.75 -8.96 -1.92
C ALA A 56 11.51 -9.96 -1.03
N ASP A 57 12.58 -10.58 -1.52
CA ASP A 57 13.41 -11.50 -0.73
C ASP A 57 14.08 -10.79 0.46
N GLN A 58 14.49 -9.54 0.27
CA GLN A 58 15.15 -8.74 1.29
C GLN A 58 14.65 -7.30 1.25
N ILE A 59 14.34 -6.76 2.44
CA ILE A 59 13.97 -5.37 2.64
C ILE A 59 15.03 -4.71 3.51
N VAL A 60 15.60 -3.61 3.01
CA VAL A 60 16.59 -2.81 3.75
C VAL A 60 16.03 -1.43 3.99
N ASN A 61 15.89 -1.06 5.27
CA ASN A 61 15.49 0.30 5.63
C ASN A 61 16.71 1.25 5.55
N VAL A 62 16.65 2.20 4.64
CA VAL A 62 17.62 3.29 4.58
C VAL A 62 17.07 4.43 5.43
N ASP A 63 17.35 4.38 6.73
CA ASP A 63 16.86 5.38 7.67
C ASP A 63 17.78 6.61 7.69
N LEU A 64 17.18 7.79 7.57
CA LEU A 64 17.81 9.09 7.76
C LEU A 64 17.03 9.85 8.84
N THR A 65 17.78 10.60 9.66
CA THR A 65 17.12 11.49 10.60
C THR A 65 16.38 12.61 9.85
N THR A 66 15.36 13.17 10.47
CA THR A 66 14.64 14.32 9.88
C THR A 66 15.54 15.52 9.70
N GLU A 67 16.53 15.66 10.57
CA GLU A 67 17.55 16.69 10.53
C GLU A 67 18.46 16.51 9.31
N ASP A 68 19.06 15.33 9.12
CA ASP A 68 19.91 14.99 7.97
C ASP A 68 19.17 15.17 6.64
N LEU A 69 17.91 14.76 6.59
CA LEU A 69 17.08 14.94 5.41
C LEU A 69 16.79 16.40 5.10
N GLY A 70 16.54 17.19 6.15
CA GLY A 70 16.39 18.65 6.06
C GLY A 70 17.65 19.37 5.57
N GLU A 71 18.83 18.95 6.02
CA GLU A 71 20.11 19.47 5.56
C GLU A 71 20.36 19.13 4.08
N ARG A 72 20.19 17.88 3.69
CA ARG A 72 20.29 17.46 2.28
C ARG A 72 19.35 18.22 1.36
N LEU A 73 18.13 18.51 1.84
CA LEU A 73 17.19 19.33 1.09
C LEU A 73 17.69 20.76 0.90
N LYS A 74 18.19 21.41 1.97
CA LYS A 74 18.77 22.78 1.93
C LYS A 74 19.99 22.86 1.01
N GLU A 75 20.77 21.80 0.95
CA GLU A 75 21.94 21.69 0.07
C GLU A 75 21.58 21.43 -1.41
N GLY A 76 20.30 21.36 -1.76
CA GLY A 76 19.84 21.10 -3.12
C GLY A 76 20.06 19.66 -3.61
N LYS A 77 20.38 18.72 -2.70
CA LYS A 77 20.64 17.31 -3.04
C LYS A 77 19.37 16.52 -3.37
N ILE A 78 18.19 17.04 -3.02
CA ILE A 78 16.89 16.38 -3.22
C ILE A 78 16.08 17.12 -4.28
N TYR A 79 16.00 18.45 -4.16
CA TYR A 79 15.32 19.33 -5.11
C TYR A 79 16.20 20.51 -5.53
N PRO A 80 15.96 21.07 -6.72
CA PRO A 80 16.58 22.34 -7.11
C PRO A 80 16.30 23.44 -6.08
N LEU A 81 17.26 24.33 -5.87
CA LEU A 81 17.24 25.37 -4.82
C LEU A 81 15.95 26.21 -4.82
N GLU A 82 15.38 26.47 -6.02
CA GLU A 82 14.15 27.25 -6.20
C GLU A 82 12.90 26.61 -5.59
N ARG A 83 12.92 25.28 -5.35
CA ARG A 83 11.80 24.51 -4.80
C ARG A 83 11.94 24.18 -3.32
N ILE A 84 13.06 24.48 -2.71
CA ILE A 84 13.38 24.08 -1.33
C ILE A 84 12.39 24.70 -0.34
N GLU A 85 12.13 26.01 -0.42
CA GLU A 85 11.21 26.68 0.50
C GLU A 85 9.81 26.08 0.44
N THR A 86 9.29 25.84 -0.77
CA THR A 86 7.99 25.21 -0.97
C THR A 86 7.97 23.78 -0.45
N ALA A 87 9.04 23.02 -0.63
CA ALA A 87 9.14 21.66 -0.14
C ALA A 87 9.16 21.62 1.39
N LEU A 88 9.94 22.47 2.05
CA LEU A 88 10.01 22.61 3.51
C LEU A 88 8.68 23.07 4.13
N ALA A 89 7.97 23.96 3.43
CA ALA A 89 6.67 24.46 3.89
C ALA A 89 5.55 23.43 3.76
N ASN A 90 5.71 22.38 2.95
CA ASN A 90 4.69 21.38 2.65
C ASN A 90 5.09 19.97 3.11
N PHE A 91 5.54 19.14 2.19
CA PHE A 91 5.81 17.73 2.45
C PHE A 91 6.97 17.51 3.44
N PHE A 92 8.05 18.29 3.36
CA PHE A 92 9.24 18.14 4.18
C PHE A 92 9.16 18.86 5.54
N LYS A 93 7.96 19.11 6.05
CA LYS A 93 7.80 19.54 7.44
C LYS A 93 8.31 18.43 8.37
N LYS A 94 9.00 18.81 9.45
CA LYS A 94 9.55 17.87 10.42
C LYS A 94 8.49 16.86 10.91
N SER A 95 7.29 17.34 11.25
CA SER A 95 6.18 16.47 11.69
C SER A 95 5.77 15.42 10.65
N ASN A 96 5.76 15.80 9.36
CA ASN A 96 5.39 14.87 8.28
C ASN A 96 6.48 13.79 8.09
N LEU A 97 7.75 14.20 8.15
CA LEU A 97 8.88 13.27 8.03
C LEU A 97 8.93 12.29 9.20
N GLU A 98 8.67 12.75 10.42
CA GLU A 98 8.59 11.90 11.61
C GLU A 98 7.45 10.87 11.48
N GLN A 99 6.28 11.29 10.99
CA GLN A 99 5.16 10.38 10.75
C GLN A 99 5.46 9.37 9.64
N LEU A 100 6.10 9.78 8.53
CA LEU A 100 6.52 8.88 7.47
C LEU A 100 7.55 7.86 7.96
N ARG A 101 8.50 8.29 8.80
CA ARG A 101 9.48 7.40 9.42
C ARG A 101 8.80 6.37 10.33
N GLU A 102 7.85 6.81 11.16
CA GLU A 102 7.06 5.92 12.00
C GLU A 102 6.27 4.90 11.17
N LEU A 103 5.63 5.33 10.09
CA LEU A 103 4.92 4.44 9.16
C LEU A 103 5.85 3.42 8.52
N THR A 104 7.07 3.84 8.11
CA THR A 104 8.08 2.94 7.55
C THR A 104 8.47 1.84 8.54
N LEU A 105 8.76 2.20 9.77
CA LEU A 105 9.15 1.25 10.81
C LEU A 105 8.01 0.28 11.16
N ARG A 106 6.77 0.76 11.20
CA ARG A 106 5.59 -0.09 11.42
C ARG A 106 5.37 -1.07 10.28
N GLU A 107 5.51 -0.61 9.04
CA GLU A 107 5.36 -1.48 7.87
C GLU A 107 6.44 -2.55 7.82
N LEU A 108 7.69 -2.21 8.12
CA LEU A 108 8.77 -3.19 8.23
C LEU A 108 8.51 -4.24 9.31
N ALA A 109 8.06 -3.82 10.48
CA ALA A 109 7.69 -4.75 11.55
C ALA A 109 6.56 -5.69 11.10
N SER A 110 5.54 -5.16 10.41
CA SER A 110 4.45 -5.97 9.85
C SER A 110 4.96 -6.99 8.82
N GLN A 111 5.88 -6.62 7.95
CA GLN A 111 6.47 -7.53 6.97
C GLN A 111 7.33 -8.63 7.61
N ILE A 112 8.06 -8.31 8.68
CA ILE A 112 8.81 -9.29 9.47
C ILE A 112 7.84 -10.28 10.12
N ASP A 113 6.78 -9.79 10.75
CA ASP A 113 5.78 -10.63 11.40
C ASP A 113 5.06 -11.55 10.40
N LEU A 114 4.76 -11.09 9.19
CA LEU A 114 4.18 -11.91 8.13
C LEU A 114 5.10 -13.07 7.74
N ARG A 115 6.39 -12.82 7.56
CA ARG A 115 7.37 -13.85 7.17
C ARG A 115 7.58 -14.90 8.26
N TYR A 116 7.67 -14.49 9.53
CA TYR A 116 7.78 -15.45 10.65
C TYR A 116 6.56 -16.37 10.76
N ARG A 117 5.42 -15.95 10.24
CA ARG A 117 4.19 -16.78 10.30
C ARG A 117 4.09 -17.79 9.18
N ASP A 118 4.52 -17.45 7.99
CA ASP A 118 4.60 -18.42 6.90
C ASP A 118 5.49 -19.61 7.31
N ASP A 119 6.51 -19.36 8.13
CA ASP A 119 7.35 -20.41 8.71
C ASP A 119 6.69 -21.21 9.86
N LEU A 120 5.66 -20.65 10.51
CA LEU A 120 4.99 -21.24 11.69
C LEU A 120 3.59 -21.82 11.38
N GLU A 121 3.01 -21.57 10.22
CA GLU A 121 1.63 -22.02 9.89
C GLU A 121 1.46 -23.53 9.72
N GLU A 122 2.52 -24.35 9.81
CA GLU A 122 2.38 -25.81 9.88
C GLU A 122 1.85 -26.31 11.23
N GLU A 123 1.79 -25.52 12.30
CA GLU A 123 1.45 -26.03 13.66
C GLU A 123 0.24 -25.40 14.37
N VAL A 124 -0.41 -24.35 13.89
CA VAL A 124 -1.49 -23.70 14.66
C VAL A 124 -2.80 -23.59 13.89
N ALA A 125 -3.49 -24.70 13.81
CA ALA A 125 -4.92 -24.73 13.49
C ALA A 125 -5.72 -24.26 14.69
N ALA A 126 -6.15 -23.05 14.73
CA ALA A 126 -7.29 -22.44 15.45
C ALA A 126 -6.98 -21.02 15.88
N THR A 127 -7.38 -20.07 15.07
CA THR A 127 -7.40 -18.70 15.54
C THR A 127 -8.69 -18.01 15.17
N PRO A 128 -9.36 -17.43 16.17
CA PRO A 128 -10.76 -17.01 16.05
C PRO A 128 -10.98 -15.72 15.25
N ASP A 129 -10.01 -14.83 15.20
CA ASP A 129 -10.24 -13.50 14.66
C ASP A 129 -9.74 -13.35 13.21
N GLN A 130 -10.67 -13.21 12.28
CA GLN A 130 -10.41 -12.90 10.87
C GLN A 130 -11.11 -11.60 10.48
N VAL A 131 -10.54 -10.88 9.53
CA VAL A 131 -11.13 -9.65 9.01
C VAL A 131 -11.84 -9.96 7.70
N MET A 132 -13.14 -9.68 7.63
CA MET A 132 -13.92 -9.78 6.42
C MET A 132 -14.56 -8.44 6.09
N VAL A 133 -14.47 -8.04 4.83
CA VAL A 133 -15.12 -6.85 4.29
C VAL A 133 -16.18 -7.27 3.30
N CYS A 134 -17.43 -6.94 3.61
CA CYS A 134 -18.52 -7.09 2.67
C CYS A 134 -18.59 -5.88 1.76
N LEU A 135 -18.47 -6.10 0.46
CA LEU A 135 -18.49 -5.06 -0.57
C LEU A 135 -19.89 -4.92 -1.18
N SER A 136 -20.22 -3.68 -1.54
CA SER A 136 -21.42 -3.37 -2.31
C SER A 136 -21.03 -2.73 -3.64
N SER A 137 -21.77 -3.01 -4.69
CA SER A 137 -21.59 -2.42 -6.02
C SER A 137 -21.72 -0.89 -6.02
N LYS A 138 -22.44 -0.33 -5.05
CA LYS A 138 -22.75 1.12 -4.92
C LYS A 138 -22.14 1.79 -3.69
N GLY A 139 -21.23 1.12 -3.00
CA GLY A 139 -20.64 1.63 -1.76
C GLY A 139 -19.75 2.86 -1.97
N PRO A 140 -20.09 4.03 -1.37
CA PRO A 140 -19.34 5.27 -1.63
C PRO A 140 -17.94 5.32 -0.99
N ASN A 141 -17.64 4.42 -0.05
CA ASN A 141 -16.41 4.42 0.74
C ASN A 141 -15.63 3.10 0.67
N SER A 142 -15.89 2.27 -0.34
CA SER A 142 -15.29 0.92 -0.45
C SER A 142 -13.77 0.94 -0.37
N GLU A 143 -13.10 1.87 -1.05
CA GLU A 143 -11.64 1.97 -1.02
C GLU A 143 -11.09 2.30 0.37
N LYS A 144 -11.70 3.24 1.09
CA LYS A 144 -11.28 3.58 2.47
C LYS A 144 -11.47 2.40 3.41
N LEU A 145 -12.59 1.68 3.25
CA LEU A 145 -12.90 0.49 4.04
C LEU A 145 -11.87 -0.61 3.79
N LEU A 146 -11.52 -0.88 2.53
CA LEU A 146 -10.51 -1.87 2.15
C LEU A 146 -9.13 -1.53 2.75
N ARG A 147 -8.68 -0.26 2.65
CA ARG A 147 -7.42 0.17 3.28
C ARG A 147 -7.45 0.04 4.81
N TYR A 148 -8.59 0.35 5.43
CA TYR A 148 -8.73 0.17 6.88
C TYR A 148 -8.65 -1.31 7.26
N ALA A 149 -9.33 -2.19 6.52
CA ALA A 149 -9.32 -3.63 6.76
C ALA A 149 -7.92 -4.23 6.57
N SER A 150 -7.20 -3.85 5.52
CA SER A 150 -5.81 -4.27 5.30
C SER A 150 -4.91 -3.91 6.48
N ARG A 151 -4.99 -2.66 6.97
CA ARG A 151 -4.22 -2.25 8.16
C ARG A 151 -4.65 -2.96 9.43
N LEU A 152 -5.95 -3.23 9.60
CA LEU A 152 -6.46 -3.98 10.76
C LEU A 152 -5.98 -5.42 10.72
N ALA A 153 -6.07 -6.07 9.57
CA ALA A 153 -5.59 -7.42 9.36
C ALA A 153 -4.08 -7.53 9.61
N GLY A 154 -3.29 -6.55 9.14
CA GLY A 154 -1.87 -6.45 9.43
C GLY A 154 -1.57 -6.33 10.93
N ARG A 155 -2.36 -5.53 11.68
CA ARG A 155 -2.22 -5.42 13.15
C ARG A 155 -2.57 -6.70 13.88
N LEU A 156 -3.59 -7.40 13.39
CA LEU A 156 -4.02 -8.71 13.94
C LEU A 156 -3.12 -9.83 13.45
N ASN A 157 -2.25 -9.52 12.49
CA ASN A 157 -1.39 -10.45 11.84
C ASN A 157 -2.21 -11.62 11.23
N ARG A 158 -3.21 -11.34 10.39
CA ARG A 158 -4.16 -12.31 9.83
C ARG A 158 -4.42 -12.07 8.35
N ASN A 159 -4.74 -13.16 7.66
CA ASN A 159 -5.35 -13.07 6.34
C ASN A 159 -6.70 -12.37 6.45
N TRP A 160 -7.12 -11.68 5.40
CA TRP A 160 -8.40 -11.01 5.37
C TRP A 160 -9.11 -11.21 4.05
N TYR A 161 -10.42 -11.04 4.11
CA TYR A 161 -11.30 -11.41 3.02
C TYR A 161 -12.10 -10.21 2.55
N ALA A 162 -12.23 -10.06 1.23
CA ALA A 162 -13.15 -9.13 0.60
C ALA A 162 -14.21 -9.95 -0.13
N VAL A 163 -15.45 -9.81 0.31
CA VAL A 163 -16.57 -10.61 -0.19
C VAL A 163 -17.57 -9.69 -0.89
N TYR A 164 -17.91 -10.01 -2.13
CA TYR A 164 -18.99 -9.38 -2.87
C TYR A 164 -20.05 -10.43 -3.19
N VAL A 165 -21.27 -10.18 -2.70
CA VAL A 165 -22.42 -11.05 -2.98
C VAL A 165 -23.23 -10.42 -4.10
N GLN A 166 -23.21 -11.05 -5.26
CA GLN A 166 -24.04 -10.64 -6.39
C GLN A 166 -25.49 -10.99 -6.16
N THR A 167 -26.34 -9.99 -5.99
CA THR A 167 -27.79 -10.18 -5.91
C THR A 167 -28.42 -10.25 -7.31
N PRO A 168 -29.62 -10.78 -7.48
CA PRO A 168 -30.31 -10.78 -8.77
C PRO A 168 -30.47 -9.39 -9.40
N SER A 169 -30.64 -8.35 -8.57
CA SER A 169 -30.70 -6.96 -9.00
C SER A 169 -29.36 -6.34 -9.38
N GLU A 170 -28.26 -7.02 -9.09
CA GLU A 170 -26.89 -6.60 -9.38
C GLU A 170 -26.20 -7.52 -10.40
N SER A 171 -26.99 -8.31 -11.16
CA SER A 171 -26.45 -9.10 -12.26
C SER A 171 -25.75 -8.18 -13.29
N PRO A 172 -24.74 -8.67 -14.03
CA PRO A 172 -24.04 -7.89 -15.05
C PRO A 172 -24.96 -7.26 -16.10
N THR A 173 -26.14 -7.84 -16.30
CA THR A 173 -27.17 -7.32 -17.21
C THR A 173 -28.08 -6.29 -16.57
N ALA A 174 -28.12 -6.19 -15.24
CA ALA A 174 -29.00 -5.31 -14.48
C ALA A 174 -28.33 -4.01 -14.01
N ILE A 175 -27.00 -4.00 -13.86
CA ILE A 175 -26.25 -2.81 -13.44
C ILE A 175 -25.63 -2.07 -14.63
N ASP A 176 -25.58 -0.74 -14.52
CA ASP A 176 -24.98 0.10 -15.56
C ASP A 176 -23.45 -0.08 -15.67
N ALA A 177 -22.89 0.26 -16.82
CA ALA A 177 -21.45 0.10 -17.11
C ALA A 177 -20.53 0.90 -16.17
N ARG A 178 -21.04 1.98 -15.54
CA ARG A 178 -20.28 2.77 -14.57
C ARG A 178 -20.14 2.00 -13.26
N THR A 179 -21.23 1.44 -12.78
CA THR A 179 -21.28 0.61 -11.56
C THR A 179 -20.42 -0.65 -11.72
N GLN A 180 -20.46 -1.29 -12.90
CA GLN A 180 -19.58 -2.44 -13.20
C GLN A 180 -18.10 -2.07 -13.11
N ARG A 181 -17.70 -0.94 -13.71
CA ARG A 181 -16.30 -0.46 -13.66
C ARG A 181 -15.87 -0.10 -12.22
N LEU A 182 -16.74 0.54 -11.44
CA LEU A 182 -16.46 0.85 -10.04
C LEU A 182 -16.25 -0.43 -9.22
N LEU A 183 -17.10 -1.42 -9.38
CA LEU A 183 -16.97 -2.70 -8.70
C LEU A 183 -15.67 -3.40 -9.09
N ALA A 184 -15.38 -3.51 -10.39
CA ALA A 184 -14.14 -4.12 -10.88
C ALA A 184 -12.89 -3.40 -10.32
N GLY A 185 -12.90 -2.08 -10.27
CA GLY A 185 -11.85 -1.28 -9.65
C GLY A 185 -11.70 -1.57 -8.16
N THR A 186 -12.80 -1.67 -7.43
CA THR A 186 -12.82 -1.98 -6.00
C THR A 186 -12.25 -3.37 -5.72
N LEU A 187 -12.62 -4.39 -6.51
CA LEU A 187 -12.09 -5.74 -6.37
C LEU A 187 -10.59 -5.80 -6.72
N THR A 188 -10.15 -5.01 -7.70
CA THR A 188 -8.72 -4.88 -8.03
C THR A 188 -7.94 -4.30 -6.86
N ILE A 189 -8.43 -3.22 -6.24
CA ILE A 189 -7.80 -2.61 -5.05
C ILE A 189 -7.76 -3.61 -3.89
N ALA A 190 -8.83 -4.39 -3.66
CA ALA A 190 -8.84 -5.41 -2.62
C ALA A 190 -7.70 -6.42 -2.81
N LYS A 191 -7.50 -6.91 -4.04
CA LYS A 191 -6.39 -7.81 -4.38
C LYS A 191 -5.03 -7.16 -4.17
N GLN A 192 -4.87 -5.90 -4.58
CA GLN A 192 -3.62 -5.13 -4.40
C GLN A 192 -3.27 -4.90 -2.92
N LEU A 193 -4.28 -4.85 -2.06
CA LEU A 193 -4.14 -4.73 -0.61
C LEU A 193 -3.96 -6.10 0.09
N GLY A 194 -3.82 -7.19 -0.66
CA GLY A 194 -3.61 -8.53 -0.12
C GLY A 194 -4.86 -9.24 0.39
N ALA A 195 -6.06 -8.83 -0.03
CA ALA A 195 -7.29 -9.54 0.29
C ALA A 195 -7.45 -10.83 -0.52
N ILE A 196 -7.97 -11.87 0.13
CA ILE A 196 -8.57 -13.02 -0.56
C ILE A 196 -9.97 -12.60 -0.98
N VAL A 197 -10.23 -12.58 -2.29
CA VAL A 197 -11.48 -12.03 -2.85
C VAL A 197 -12.43 -13.15 -3.25
N PHE A 198 -13.68 -13.09 -2.78
CA PHE A 198 -14.77 -13.97 -3.11
C PHE A 198 -15.95 -13.24 -3.72
#